data_39dd62b1f5cc938d578f11bd9ef7dd32
#
_entry.id   39dd62b1f5cc938d578f11bd9ef7dd32
#
_cell.length_a   1.000
_cell.length_b   1.000
_cell.length_c   1.000
_cell.angle_alpha   90.00
_cell.angle_beta   90.00
_cell.angle_gamma   90.00
#
_symmetry.space_group_name_H-M   'P 1'
#
loop_
_entity.id
_entity.type
_entity.pdbx_description
1 polymer ?
#
loop_
_entity_poly.entity_id
_entity_poly.type
_entity_poly.pdbx_seq_one_letter_code
_entity_poly.pdbx_strand_id
1 'polypeptide(L)'
;MRTNFSSPRGPLVRRDPRGLPRNHPLPAWTSHSFHTHAVDLSVDPVTGEVSINRYVVAQDVGFAINPTYIEGQIEGGVAQGIGQALSEEIVYDGGRVLNANLTDYKMPTMLDMPRVECILIEKPSVNGPYGAKGVGEPPCIQPPAAIANAIAVATGVRVQTLPITAEKIALARLEDSD
;
A
#
# COMPACT_ATOMS: atom_id res chain seq x y z
N MET A 1 -31.28 -17.58 19.74
CA MET A 1 -31.96 -16.28 19.67
C MET A 1 -31.39 -15.53 18.49
N ARG A 2 -32.10 -15.51 17.35
CA ARG A 2 -31.63 -14.80 16.13
C ARG A 2 -32.13 -13.35 16.24
N THR A 3 -31.23 -12.42 16.47
CA THR A 3 -31.56 -11.00 16.38
C THR A 3 -31.68 -10.62 14.90
N ASN A 4 -32.93 -10.48 14.43
CA ASN A 4 -33.21 -9.86 13.15
C ASN A 4 -32.87 -8.37 13.25
N PHE A 5 -31.72 -7.98 12.74
CA PHE A 5 -31.45 -6.59 12.40
C PHE A 5 -32.26 -6.23 11.14
N SER A 6 -33.53 -5.99 11.31
CA SER A 6 -34.32 -5.30 10.29
C SER A 6 -34.04 -3.80 10.44
N SER A 7 -33.18 -3.27 9.58
CA SER A 7 -33.05 -1.83 9.42
C SER A 7 -34.43 -1.23 9.12
N PRO A 8 -34.87 -0.17 9.81
CA PRO A 8 -36.16 0.49 9.55
C PRO A 8 -36.27 1.12 8.16
N ARG A 9 -35.27 1.01 7.32
CA ARG A 9 -35.23 1.56 5.96
C ARG A 9 -35.33 0.51 4.85
N GLY A 10 -35.76 -0.70 5.13
CA GLY A 10 -35.80 -1.79 4.14
C GLY A 10 -34.39 -2.25 3.71
N PRO A 11 -34.29 -3.26 2.82
CA PRO A 11 -33.00 -3.68 2.32
C PRO A 11 -32.28 -2.48 1.75
N LEU A 12 -30.98 -2.32 2.07
CA LEU A 12 -30.10 -1.34 1.48
C LEU A 12 -30.08 -1.50 -0.04
N VAL A 13 -31.14 -0.96 -0.67
CA VAL A 13 -31.15 -0.78 -2.12
C VAL A 13 -30.10 0.30 -2.36
N ARG A 14 -28.91 -0.12 -2.78
CA ARG A 14 -27.91 0.81 -3.29
C ARG A 14 -28.57 1.62 -4.41
N ARG A 15 -29.07 2.77 -4.07
CA ARG A 15 -29.41 3.77 -5.06
C ARG A 15 -28.11 4.45 -5.44
N ASP A 16 -27.84 4.51 -6.75
CA ASP A 16 -26.84 5.44 -7.25
C ASP A 16 -27.16 6.82 -6.63
N PRO A 17 -26.18 7.53 -6.06
CA PRO A 17 -26.37 8.89 -5.54
C PRO A 17 -27.00 9.85 -6.54
N ARG A 18 -26.93 9.53 -7.84
CA ARG A 18 -27.52 10.26 -8.96
C ARG A 18 -28.93 9.80 -9.30
N GLY A 19 -29.50 8.84 -8.54
CA GLY A 19 -30.84 8.29 -8.79
C GLY A 19 -30.96 7.38 -10.01
N LEU A 20 -29.85 6.86 -10.56
CA LEU A 20 -29.83 6.04 -11.76
C LEU A 20 -30.47 4.65 -11.54
N PRO A 21 -31.02 4.01 -12.59
CA PRO A 21 -31.58 2.67 -12.51
C PRO A 21 -30.61 1.60 -12.03
N ARG A 22 -31.12 0.52 -11.43
CA ARG A 22 -30.30 -0.58 -10.89
C ARG A 22 -29.35 -1.26 -11.88
N ASN A 23 -29.66 -1.25 -13.16
CA ASN A 23 -28.87 -1.83 -14.24
C ASN A 23 -27.89 -0.84 -14.88
N HIS A 24 -27.86 0.41 -14.39
CA HIS A 24 -26.84 1.33 -14.84
C HIS A 24 -25.49 0.90 -14.28
N PRO A 25 -24.42 0.81 -15.09
CA PRO A 25 -23.09 0.50 -14.59
C PRO A 25 -22.66 1.58 -13.59
N LEU A 26 -22.74 1.23 -12.31
CA LEU A 26 -22.23 2.08 -11.24
C LEU A 26 -20.71 2.08 -11.34
N PRO A 27 -20.05 3.22 -11.10
CA PRO A 27 -18.62 3.20 -10.87
C PRO A 27 -18.34 2.22 -9.73
N ALA A 28 -17.28 1.45 -9.86
CA ALA A 28 -16.87 0.45 -8.85
C ALA A 28 -16.64 1.09 -7.47
N TRP A 29 -16.54 2.39 -7.41
CA TRP A 29 -16.28 3.21 -6.22
C TRP A 29 -17.28 4.37 -6.13
N THR A 30 -17.75 4.63 -4.95
CA THR A 30 -18.64 5.74 -4.62
C THR A 30 -17.98 6.80 -3.72
N SER A 31 -16.81 6.49 -3.19
CA SER A 31 -16.03 7.35 -2.29
C SER A 31 -14.55 7.16 -2.54
N HIS A 32 -13.90 8.15 -3.16
CA HIS A 32 -12.46 8.12 -3.39
C HIS A 32 -11.72 8.45 -2.09
N SER A 33 -10.71 7.65 -1.78
CA SER A 33 -9.70 7.95 -0.77
C SER A 33 -8.45 8.47 -1.48
N PHE A 34 -7.91 9.59 -0.99
CA PHE A 34 -6.66 10.15 -1.49
C PHE A 34 -5.58 9.91 -0.45
N HIS A 35 -4.38 9.62 -0.92
CA HIS A 35 -3.26 9.36 -0.03
C HIS A 35 -1.94 9.79 -0.66
N THR A 36 -1.01 10.18 0.20
CA THR A 36 0.34 10.57 -0.16
C THR A 36 1.31 9.88 0.76
N HIS A 37 2.35 9.28 0.20
CA HIS A 37 3.41 8.62 0.93
C HIS A 37 4.71 9.37 0.73
N ALA A 38 5.46 9.55 1.82
CA ALA A 38 6.79 10.11 1.80
C ALA A 38 7.74 9.15 2.53
N VAL A 39 8.91 8.92 1.93
CA VAL A 39 9.92 8.02 2.47
C VAL A 39 11.28 8.71 2.49
N ASP A 40 11.96 8.57 3.62
CA ASP A 40 13.37 8.89 3.78
C ASP A 40 14.12 7.57 3.92
N LEU A 41 15.13 7.36 3.08
CA LEU A 41 15.92 6.14 3.04
C LEU A 41 17.37 6.43 2.73
N SER A 42 18.22 5.48 3.09
CA SER A 42 19.64 5.45 2.71
C SER A 42 19.91 4.16 1.92
N VAL A 43 20.86 4.25 1.01
CA VAL A 43 21.33 3.13 0.20
C VAL A 43 22.84 2.96 0.41
N ASP A 44 23.26 1.77 0.77
CA ASP A 44 24.68 1.45 0.85
C ASP A 44 25.30 1.52 -0.56
N PRO A 45 26.34 2.34 -0.76
CA PRO A 45 26.89 2.57 -2.09
C PRO A 45 27.61 1.35 -2.71
N VAL A 46 27.99 0.38 -1.89
CA VAL A 46 28.74 -0.81 -2.31
C VAL A 46 27.82 -2.00 -2.51
N THR A 47 26.95 -2.25 -1.54
CA THR A 47 26.07 -3.43 -1.55
C THR A 47 24.74 -3.18 -2.23
N GLY A 48 24.29 -1.92 -2.35
CA GLY A 48 22.95 -1.56 -2.82
C GLY A 48 21.86 -1.79 -1.76
N GLU A 49 22.22 -2.15 -0.51
CA GLU A 49 21.26 -2.38 0.56
C GLU A 49 20.49 -1.10 0.91
N VAL A 50 19.19 -1.23 1.03
CA VAL A 50 18.28 -0.12 1.32
C VAL A 50 17.84 -0.16 2.78
N SER A 51 18.04 0.94 3.49
CA SER A 51 17.53 1.14 4.85
C SER A 51 16.51 2.27 4.86
N ILE A 52 15.28 1.98 5.27
CA ILE A 52 14.23 2.99 5.37
C ILE A 52 14.32 3.63 6.76
N ASN A 53 14.69 4.91 6.81
CA ASN A 53 14.89 5.66 8.04
C ASN A 53 13.56 6.19 8.61
N ARG A 54 12.65 6.62 7.72
CA ARG A 54 11.37 7.23 8.08
C ARG A 54 10.33 7.00 6.99
N TYR A 55 9.11 6.70 7.40
CA TYR A 55 7.99 6.54 6.49
C TYR A 55 6.76 7.31 6.98
N VAL A 56 6.18 8.14 6.12
CA VAL A 56 5.02 8.99 6.47
C VAL A 56 3.89 8.73 5.48
N VAL A 57 2.69 8.54 6.00
CA VAL A 57 1.46 8.37 5.21
C VAL A 57 0.43 9.41 5.61
N ALA A 58 -0.01 10.24 4.68
CA ALA A 58 -1.18 11.08 4.82
C ALA A 58 -2.31 10.46 4.01
N GLN A 59 -3.39 10.05 4.68
CA GLN A 59 -4.52 9.36 4.04
C GLN A 59 -5.86 9.99 4.40
N ASP A 60 -6.67 10.25 3.38
CA ASP A 60 -8.07 10.63 3.53
C ASP A 60 -8.90 9.39 3.87
N VAL A 61 -9.36 9.32 5.10
CA VAL A 61 -10.12 8.19 5.67
C VAL A 61 -11.63 8.48 5.75
N GLY A 62 -12.06 9.66 5.27
CA GLY A 62 -13.41 10.12 5.47
C GLY A 62 -13.66 10.51 6.92
N PHE A 63 -14.49 9.78 7.62
CA PHE A 63 -14.63 9.86 9.07
C PHE A 63 -13.91 8.68 9.73
N ALA A 64 -13.00 8.95 10.64
CA ALA A 64 -12.21 7.92 11.33
C ALA A 64 -13.05 7.27 12.45
N ILE A 65 -13.80 6.21 12.13
CA ILE A 65 -14.64 5.49 13.10
C ILE A 65 -13.80 4.93 14.26
N ASN A 66 -12.63 4.40 13.95
CA ASN A 66 -11.67 3.91 14.93
C ASN A 66 -10.24 4.22 14.46
N PRO A 67 -9.64 5.33 14.92
CA PRO A 67 -8.30 5.75 14.48
C PRO A 67 -7.22 4.68 14.67
N THR A 68 -7.20 4.00 15.81
CA THR A 68 -6.19 2.97 16.11
C THR A 68 -6.23 1.80 15.12
N TYR A 69 -7.44 1.34 14.73
CA TYR A 69 -7.54 0.31 13.70
C TYR A 69 -7.14 0.82 12.32
N ILE A 70 -7.40 2.08 12.02
CA ILE A 70 -7.00 2.71 10.76
C ILE A 70 -5.49 2.80 10.68
N GLU A 71 -4.82 3.25 11.73
CA GLU A 71 -3.36 3.29 11.82
C GLU A 71 -2.76 1.89 11.61
N GLY A 72 -3.29 0.86 12.27
CA GLY A 72 -2.87 -0.52 12.05
C GLY A 72 -3.07 -1.02 10.60
N GLN A 73 -4.14 -0.59 9.90
CA GLN A 73 -4.33 -0.90 8.48
C GLN A 73 -3.29 -0.17 7.61
N ILE A 74 -2.96 1.07 7.94
CA ILE A 74 -1.95 1.84 7.22
C ILE A 74 -0.57 1.21 7.40
N GLU A 75 -0.18 0.89 8.63
CA GLU A 75 1.09 0.23 8.95
C GLU A 75 1.22 -1.13 8.24
N GLY A 76 0.17 -1.96 8.31
CA GLY A 76 0.13 -3.26 7.64
C GLY A 76 0.20 -3.15 6.11
N GLY A 77 -0.50 -2.17 5.51
CA GLY A 77 -0.46 -1.92 4.08
C GLY A 77 0.92 -1.42 3.62
N VAL A 78 1.56 -0.55 4.40
CA VAL A 78 2.94 -0.10 4.12
C VAL A 78 3.91 -1.26 4.20
N ALA A 79 3.78 -2.15 5.19
CA ALA A 79 4.62 -3.34 5.32
C ALA A 79 4.53 -4.24 4.08
N GLN A 80 3.32 -4.52 3.61
CA GLN A 80 3.08 -5.28 2.40
C GLN A 80 3.70 -4.61 1.18
N GLY A 81 3.55 -3.28 1.05
CA GLY A 81 4.11 -2.54 -0.07
C GLY A 81 5.64 -2.42 -0.02
N ILE A 82 6.27 -2.38 1.15
CA ILE A 82 7.74 -2.45 1.32
C ILE A 82 8.25 -3.81 0.84
N GLY A 83 7.60 -4.91 1.26
CA GLY A 83 7.94 -6.25 0.79
C GLY A 83 7.89 -6.36 -0.73
N GLN A 84 6.78 -5.91 -1.33
CA GLN A 84 6.63 -5.87 -2.78
C GLN A 84 7.70 -5.01 -3.47
N ALA A 85 8.12 -3.92 -2.83
CA ALA A 85 9.14 -3.04 -3.40
C ALA A 85 10.54 -3.63 -3.39
N LEU A 86 10.93 -4.32 -2.30
CA LEU A 86 12.34 -4.60 -2.02
C LEU A 86 12.70 -6.10 -1.99
N SER A 87 11.75 -7.01 -1.66
CA SER A 87 12.14 -8.38 -1.32
C SER A 87 11.21 -9.48 -1.82
N GLU A 88 9.90 -9.22 -1.96
CA GLU A 88 8.92 -10.26 -2.28
C GLU A 88 8.84 -10.51 -3.79
N GLU A 89 9.11 -11.74 -4.17
CA GLU A 89 8.99 -12.22 -5.56
C GLU A 89 8.56 -13.68 -5.58
N ILE A 90 7.61 -14.04 -6.44
CA ILE A 90 7.28 -15.42 -6.72
C ILE A 90 8.07 -15.86 -7.95
N VAL A 91 9.01 -16.79 -7.76
CA VAL A 91 9.88 -17.31 -8.82
C VAL A 91 9.25 -18.54 -9.44
N TYR A 92 9.13 -18.53 -10.77
CA TYR A 92 8.58 -19.65 -11.55
C TYR A 92 9.63 -20.31 -12.44
N ASP A 93 9.53 -21.63 -12.55
CA ASP A 93 10.22 -22.43 -13.58
C ASP A 93 9.21 -23.37 -14.20
N GLY A 94 8.96 -23.24 -15.52
CA GLY A 94 8.01 -24.04 -16.27
C GLY A 94 6.60 -24.11 -15.65
N GLY A 95 6.14 -23.03 -15.00
CA GLY A 95 4.85 -22.97 -14.31
C GLY A 95 4.86 -23.54 -12.88
N ARG A 96 6.01 -24.03 -12.39
CA ARG A 96 6.20 -24.45 -11.00
C ARG A 96 6.77 -23.30 -10.17
N VAL A 97 6.17 -23.04 -9.00
CA VAL A 97 6.72 -22.09 -8.02
C VAL A 97 7.94 -22.71 -7.34
N LEU A 98 9.09 -22.02 -7.40
CA LEU A 98 10.33 -22.48 -6.80
C LEU A 98 10.48 -22.13 -5.33
N ASN A 99 9.93 -20.99 -4.91
CA ASN A 99 10.06 -20.44 -3.56
C ASN A 99 8.71 -20.45 -2.78
N ALA A 100 8.01 -21.57 -2.80
CA ALA A 100 6.68 -21.74 -2.19
C ALA A 100 6.71 -21.92 -0.66
N ASN A 101 7.71 -21.38 0.02
CA ASN A 101 7.85 -21.47 1.47
C ASN A 101 8.46 -20.17 2.03
N LEU A 102 8.27 -19.89 3.33
CA LEU A 102 8.75 -18.66 3.97
C LEU A 102 10.27 -18.61 4.20
N THR A 103 11.00 -19.67 3.90
CA THR A 103 12.47 -19.64 3.88
C THR A 103 12.99 -18.89 2.67
N ASP A 104 12.34 -19.09 1.53
CA ASP A 104 12.78 -18.58 0.23
C ASP A 104 11.95 -17.37 -0.23
N TYR A 105 10.66 -17.30 0.15
CA TYR A 105 9.83 -16.11 -0.05
C TYR A 105 10.09 -15.09 1.05
N LYS A 106 10.72 -13.97 0.70
CA LYS A 106 11.30 -12.99 1.64
C LYS A 106 10.27 -11.92 2.04
N MET A 107 9.32 -12.31 2.87
CA MET A 107 8.38 -11.36 3.47
C MET A 107 9.08 -10.53 4.56
N PRO A 108 8.85 -9.19 4.64
CA PRO A 108 9.43 -8.36 5.69
C PRO A 108 9.05 -8.82 7.09
N THR A 109 10.00 -8.76 8.00
CA THR A 109 9.78 -9.00 9.42
C THR A 109 9.60 -7.67 10.17
N MET A 110 9.24 -7.72 11.45
CA MET A 110 9.15 -6.52 12.30
C MET A 110 10.45 -5.75 12.41
N LEU A 111 11.60 -6.41 12.20
CA LEU A 111 12.92 -5.76 12.25
C LEU A 111 13.22 -4.98 10.97
N ASP A 112 12.59 -5.35 9.87
CA ASP A 112 12.78 -4.71 8.57
C ASP A 112 11.87 -3.47 8.40
N MET A 113 10.93 -3.28 9.33
CA MET A 113 9.93 -2.23 9.23
C MET A 113 10.38 -0.93 9.88
N PRO A 114 10.29 0.21 9.17
CA PRO A 114 10.43 1.52 9.78
C PRO A 114 9.23 1.83 10.67
N ARG A 115 9.38 2.81 11.56
CA ARG A 115 8.22 3.43 12.17
C ARG A 115 7.41 4.18 11.11
N VAL A 116 6.13 3.84 10.96
CA VAL A 116 5.21 4.52 10.07
C VAL A 116 4.50 5.63 10.82
N GLU A 117 4.59 6.87 10.33
CA GLU A 117 3.86 8.01 10.84
C GLU A 117 2.56 8.18 10.06
N CYS A 118 1.42 8.02 10.73
CA CYS A 118 0.10 8.12 10.12
C CYS A 118 -0.51 9.51 10.34
N ILE A 119 -0.90 10.18 9.26
CA ILE A 119 -1.65 11.44 9.27
C ILE A 119 -3.04 11.16 8.72
N LEU A 120 -4.03 11.06 9.60
CA LEU A 120 -5.41 10.83 9.20
C LEU A 120 -6.06 12.14 8.78
N ILE A 121 -6.51 12.21 7.54
CA ILE A 121 -7.26 13.35 6.99
C ILE A 121 -8.73 12.97 6.97
N GLU A 122 -9.54 13.69 7.74
CA GLU A 122 -10.97 13.43 7.83
C GLU A 122 -11.76 14.36 6.90
N LYS A 123 -12.13 13.82 5.73
CA LYS A 123 -13.08 14.46 4.82
C LYS A 123 -14.26 13.53 4.58
N PRO A 124 -15.32 13.63 5.39
CA PRO A 124 -16.44 12.70 5.37
C PRO A 124 -17.03 12.54 3.97
N SER A 125 -17.29 11.28 3.59
CA SER A 125 -17.95 10.93 2.34
C SER A 125 -19.46 11.06 2.48
N VAL A 126 -20.13 11.60 1.47
CA VAL A 126 -21.59 11.64 1.42
C VAL A 126 -22.21 10.25 1.13
N ASN A 127 -21.42 9.30 0.65
CA ASN A 127 -21.86 7.97 0.24
C ASN A 127 -21.39 6.85 1.18
N GLY A 128 -20.41 7.12 2.04
CA GLY A 128 -19.90 6.15 2.99
C GLY A 128 -20.75 6.08 4.27
N PRO A 129 -20.84 4.91 4.91
CA PRO A 129 -21.50 4.79 6.22
C PRO A 129 -20.77 5.70 7.22
N TYR A 130 -21.54 6.53 7.92
CA TYR A 130 -21.01 7.55 8.85
C TYR A 130 -19.99 8.51 8.23
N GLY A 131 -19.88 8.58 6.91
CA GLY A 131 -18.88 9.38 6.22
C GLY A 131 -17.52 8.69 6.05
N ALA A 132 -17.38 7.44 6.45
CA ALA A 132 -16.12 6.68 6.34
C ALA A 132 -15.78 6.37 4.87
N LYS A 133 -14.49 6.22 4.60
CA LYS A 133 -13.92 5.74 3.33
C LYS A 133 -13.14 4.44 3.54
N GLY A 134 -12.81 3.75 2.44
CA GLY A 134 -12.00 2.53 2.50
C GLY A 134 -10.56 2.85 2.92
N VAL A 135 -10.02 2.04 3.83
CA VAL A 135 -8.67 2.22 4.40
C VAL A 135 -7.83 0.94 4.37
N GLY A 136 -8.40 -0.21 3.97
CA GLY A 136 -7.71 -1.49 4.04
C GLY A 136 -6.60 -1.67 2.99
N GLU A 137 -6.93 -1.48 1.73
CA GLU A 137 -6.00 -1.72 0.61
C GLU A 137 -5.23 -0.47 0.14
N PRO A 138 -5.78 0.76 0.23
CA PRO A 138 -5.08 1.94 -0.29
C PRO A 138 -3.64 2.09 0.19
N PRO A 139 -3.27 1.80 1.45
CA PRO A 139 -1.92 2.00 1.94
C PRO A 139 -0.85 1.11 1.29
N CYS A 140 -1.21 -0.01 0.64
CA CYS A 140 -0.22 -0.88 0.01
C CYS A 140 0.12 -0.49 -1.44
N ILE A 141 -0.61 0.48 -2.03
CA ILE A 141 -0.46 0.82 -3.45
C ILE A 141 0.77 1.72 -3.70
N GLN A 142 1.04 2.70 -2.85
CA GLN A 142 2.08 3.71 -3.06
C GLN A 142 3.49 3.31 -2.65
N PRO A 143 3.73 2.43 -1.66
CA PRO A 143 5.08 2.18 -1.20
C PRO A 143 6.06 1.79 -2.31
N PRO A 144 5.72 0.91 -3.29
CA PRO A 144 6.65 0.59 -4.37
C PRO A 144 7.10 1.80 -5.17
N ALA A 145 6.18 2.70 -5.49
CA ALA A 145 6.50 3.90 -6.25
C ALA A 145 7.28 4.94 -5.42
N ALA A 146 6.91 5.13 -4.15
CA ALA A 146 7.60 6.05 -3.26
C ALA A 146 9.05 5.61 -3.01
N ILE A 147 9.26 4.31 -2.75
CA ILE A 147 10.58 3.72 -2.52
C ILE A 147 11.43 3.78 -3.80
N ALA A 148 10.87 3.39 -4.96
CA ALA A 148 11.57 3.47 -6.23
C ALA A 148 12.04 4.90 -6.55
N ASN A 149 11.22 5.91 -6.28
CA ASN A 149 11.59 7.30 -6.47
C ASN A 149 12.69 7.74 -5.50
N ALA A 150 12.60 7.34 -4.22
CA ALA A 150 13.62 7.70 -3.23
C ALA A 150 14.97 7.03 -3.54
N ILE A 151 14.98 5.76 -3.95
CA ILE A 151 16.19 5.07 -4.41
C ILE A 151 16.80 5.80 -5.60
N ALA A 152 15.99 6.18 -6.60
CA ALA A 152 16.49 6.90 -7.76
C ALA A 152 17.10 8.28 -7.39
N VAL A 153 16.53 8.97 -6.41
CA VAL A 153 17.10 10.23 -5.89
C VAL A 153 18.40 9.99 -5.14
N ALA A 154 18.47 8.93 -4.33
CA ALA A 154 19.66 8.63 -3.50
C ALA A 154 20.83 8.10 -4.34
N THR A 155 20.56 7.37 -5.43
CA THR A 155 21.60 6.63 -6.17
C THR A 155 21.88 7.18 -7.57
N GLY A 156 20.97 7.97 -8.13
CA GLY A 156 21.02 8.41 -9.54
C GLY A 156 20.43 7.40 -10.51
N VAL A 157 20.31 6.12 -10.14
CA VAL A 157 19.84 5.06 -11.05
C VAL A 157 18.38 4.69 -10.80
N ARG A 158 17.67 4.32 -11.87
CA ARG A 158 16.27 3.93 -11.82
C ARG A 158 16.09 2.47 -12.22
N VAL A 159 15.82 1.62 -11.23
CA VAL A 159 15.41 0.23 -11.46
C VAL A 159 13.94 0.20 -11.85
N GLN A 160 13.61 -0.49 -12.94
CA GLN A 160 12.25 -0.50 -13.53
C GLN A 160 11.47 -1.79 -13.24
N THR A 161 12.07 -2.74 -12.55
CA THR A 161 11.44 -4.03 -12.22
C THR A 161 11.42 -4.27 -10.72
N LEU A 162 10.28 -4.71 -10.20
CA LEU A 162 10.14 -5.13 -8.80
C LEU A 162 10.49 -6.62 -8.64
N PRO A 163 10.93 -7.00 -7.45
CA PRO A 163 11.43 -6.15 -6.36
C PRO A 163 12.74 -5.43 -6.77
N ILE A 164 12.97 -4.26 -6.19
CA ILE A 164 14.22 -3.48 -6.35
C ILE A 164 15.23 -4.03 -5.35
N THR A 165 15.84 -5.16 -5.68
CA THR A 165 16.81 -5.82 -4.80
C THR A 165 18.12 -5.04 -4.71
N ALA A 166 18.87 -5.25 -3.64
CA ALA A 166 20.20 -4.67 -3.45
C ALA A 166 21.13 -4.97 -4.64
N GLU A 167 21.09 -6.21 -5.14
CA GLU A 167 21.86 -6.62 -6.33
C GLU A 167 21.51 -5.78 -7.57
N LYS A 168 20.21 -5.58 -7.84
CA LYS A 168 19.77 -4.76 -8.99
C LYS A 168 20.26 -3.32 -8.88
N ILE A 169 20.28 -2.76 -7.67
CA ILE A 169 20.79 -1.40 -7.44
C ILE A 169 22.29 -1.36 -7.68
N ALA A 170 23.04 -2.30 -7.08
CA ALA A 170 24.49 -2.36 -7.21
C ALA A 170 24.92 -2.53 -8.68
N LEU A 171 24.29 -3.44 -9.43
CA LEU A 171 24.59 -3.65 -10.85
C LEU A 171 24.28 -2.43 -11.70
N ALA A 172 23.10 -1.80 -11.51
CA ALA A 172 22.73 -0.62 -12.27
C ALA A 172 23.69 0.56 -12.05
N ARG A 173 24.27 0.69 -10.85
CA ARG A 173 25.27 1.73 -10.56
C ARG A 173 26.61 1.48 -11.23
N LEU A 174 27.01 0.21 -11.37
CA LEU A 174 28.23 -0.15 -12.09
C LEU A 174 28.11 0.19 -13.58
N GLU A 175 26.97 -0.11 -14.18
CA GLU A 175 26.68 0.20 -15.60
C GLU A 175 26.65 1.71 -15.89
N ASP A 176 26.22 2.53 -14.91
CA ASP A 176 26.14 3.99 -15.08
C ASP A 176 27.50 4.70 -14.83
N SER A 177 28.51 3.96 -14.37
CA SER A 177 29.86 4.45 -14.07
C SER A 177 30.86 4.28 -15.20
N ASP A 178 30.49 3.54 -16.25
CA ASP A 178 31.25 3.30 -17.49
C ASP A 178 30.79 4.21 -18.61
#